data_cef9fce7b67c3e71abb9c3bfbe98c34e
#
_entry.id   cef9fce7b67c3e71abb9c3bfbe98c34e
#
_cell.length_a   1.000
_cell.length_b   1.000
_cell.length_c   1.000
_cell.angle_alpha   90.00
_cell.angle_beta   90.00
_cell.angle_gamma   90.00
#
_symmetry.space_group_name_H-M   'P 1'
#
loop_
_entity.id
_entity.type
_entity.pdbx_description
1 polymer ?
#
loop_
_entity_poly.entity_id
_entity_poly.type
_entity_poly.pdbx_seq_one_letter_code
_entity_poly.pdbx_strand_id
1 'polypeptide(L)'
;VDVSRFSQHQYGETANSDSLLSFDAIQSIWSSCANRLSGELPAQQFNTWIRPLKVKLFSHSHSPHSAPANPNAFDSSQGTDIASVGAGQQVQLLAPNRFIEDWVKSKFLARIQELFVEFGGGHCSVAVIAQAESAPIFREQQRSIAAQPDQPLIGDRVESVVADPTPARTRDIILPDAPQILRPLTAPAIITSAAEHSLKSNLNSAFTFDTFVEGKSNQLALAAAQQVAENPGGSYNPLFIYGGVGLGKTHLMHAVGNAMRERKPDAKIVYLHSERFVADMVKALQLKAIDEFKQFYRSVDALLIDDIQFFAGKDRSQEEFFHTYNALLERGQQMILTCDRYPKEIDGVEERLKSRFGWGLTVAVEPPELETRVAILINKAEQTGMDLSRDAAFFIAQRIRSNVRELEGALKRVMAHAQFSGRVIDIDLIRESLKDLLALQDKLVTIDNIQRVVADYYKLKMSDLLSKRRSRSVARPRQIAMALAKELTNYSLPEIGEAFGGRDHTTVLHACRKVKELEQSDREVERDLKNLFRTLSN
;
A
#
# COMPACT_ATOMS: atom_id res chain seq x y z
N VAL A 1 -47.29 14.73 -43.57
CA VAL A 1 -47.97 15.98 -43.27
C VAL A 1 -46.98 16.85 -42.57
N ASP A 2 -46.30 17.48 -43.36
CA ASP A 2 -46.13 18.93 -43.66
C ASP A 2 -45.29 19.67 -42.61
N VAL A 3 -44.21 19.86 -42.99
CA VAL A 3 -43.05 20.72 -43.08
C VAL A 3 -43.41 22.19 -43.30
N SER A 4 -42.50 23.03 -42.83
CA SER A 4 -42.22 24.41 -43.22
C SER A 4 -43.06 25.52 -42.56
N ARG A 5 -42.27 26.30 -41.86
CA ARG A 5 -42.15 27.76 -41.85
C ARG A 5 -41.73 28.26 -40.46
N PHE A 6 -40.51 28.75 -40.36
CA PHE A 6 -40.32 30.14 -39.98
C PHE A 6 -38.94 30.62 -40.38
N SER A 7 -39.00 31.66 -41.16
CA SER A 7 -37.96 32.41 -41.83
C SER A 7 -37.05 33.23 -40.92
N GLN A 8 -35.83 33.37 -41.35
CA GLN A 8 -34.99 34.60 -41.47
C GLN A 8 -35.50 35.90 -40.85
N HIS A 9 -34.67 36.44 -40.01
CA HIS A 9 -34.24 37.84 -39.85
C HIS A 9 -33.25 37.83 -38.65
N GLN A 10 -32.07 38.39 -38.65
CA GLN A 10 -31.50 39.59 -39.27
C GLN A 10 -29.96 39.47 -39.21
N TYR A 11 -29.36 39.93 -40.23
CA TYR A 11 -27.94 40.25 -40.31
C TYR A 11 -27.59 41.48 -39.46
N GLY A 12 -26.40 41.43 -38.83
CA GLY A 12 -25.61 42.62 -38.57
C GLY A 12 -25.42 42.97 -37.11
N GLU A 13 -24.30 42.50 -36.57
CA GLU A 13 -23.45 43.41 -35.82
C GLU A 13 -22.09 42.75 -35.66
N THR A 14 -21.12 43.53 -36.05
CA THR A 14 -19.70 43.24 -36.08
C THR A 14 -19.17 42.76 -34.73
N ALA A 15 -18.53 41.60 -34.76
CA ALA A 15 -17.81 41.00 -33.64
C ALA A 15 -16.71 41.94 -33.16
N ASN A 16 -16.86 42.47 -31.97
CA ASN A 16 -15.78 43.00 -31.19
C ASN A 16 -15.20 41.83 -30.37
N SER A 17 -14.04 41.36 -30.76
CA SER A 17 -13.19 40.37 -30.08
C SER A 17 -12.70 40.97 -28.79
N ASP A 18 -13.17 40.46 -27.66
CA ASP A 18 -12.54 40.37 -26.34
C ASP A 18 -13.59 40.20 -25.21
N SER A 19 -14.54 39.29 -25.37
CA SER A 19 -15.39 38.91 -24.25
C SER A 19 -14.80 37.65 -23.55
N LEU A 20 -14.23 37.86 -22.35
CA LEU A 20 -13.86 36.80 -21.45
C LEU A 20 -15.08 35.88 -21.20
N LEU A 21 -14.87 34.56 -21.29
CA LEU A 21 -15.93 33.57 -21.02
C LEU A 21 -16.35 33.65 -19.55
N SER A 22 -17.66 33.62 -19.28
CA SER A 22 -18.16 33.52 -17.91
C SER A 22 -17.84 32.17 -17.27
N PHE A 23 -17.87 32.11 -15.93
CA PHE A 23 -17.64 30.85 -15.21
C PHE A 23 -18.62 29.74 -15.64
N ASP A 24 -19.89 30.09 -15.81
CA ASP A 24 -20.92 29.14 -16.22
C ASP A 24 -20.68 28.60 -17.66
N ALA A 25 -20.19 29.45 -18.56
CA ALA A 25 -19.80 29.05 -19.90
C ALA A 25 -18.63 28.06 -19.88
N ILE A 26 -17.59 28.33 -19.09
CA ILE A 26 -16.43 27.45 -18.96
C ILE A 26 -16.82 26.13 -18.27
N GLN A 27 -17.69 26.14 -17.28
CA GLN A 27 -18.21 24.94 -16.64
C GLN A 27 -19.04 24.09 -17.60
N SER A 28 -19.82 24.71 -18.47
CA SER A 28 -20.56 24.03 -19.53
C SER A 28 -19.64 23.38 -20.55
N ILE A 29 -18.60 24.12 -21.00
CA ILE A 29 -17.55 23.59 -21.90
C ILE A 29 -16.85 22.39 -21.25
N TRP A 30 -16.43 22.50 -19.98
CA TRP A 30 -15.80 21.40 -19.25
C TRP A 30 -16.72 20.17 -19.14
N SER A 31 -17.99 20.37 -18.87
CA SER A 31 -18.98 19.28 -18.81
C SER A 31 -19.12 18.55 -20.15
N SER A 32 -19.08 19.29 -21.26
CA SER A 32 -19.10 18.73 -22.61
C SER A 32 -17.81 17.96 -22.92
N CYS A 33 -16.64 18.50 -22.54
CA CYS A 33 -15.33 17.82 -22.64
C CYS A 33 -15.33 16.52 -21.82
N ALA A 34 -15.78 16.56 -20.56
CA ALA A 34 -15.83 15.40 -19.69
C ALA A 34 -16.76 14.31 -20.24
N ASN A 35 -17.94 14.69 -20.77
CA ASN A 35 -18.85 13.75 -21.42
C ASN A 35 -18.21 13.10 -22.66
N ARG A 36 -17.49 13.86 -23.46
CA ARG A 36 -16.77 13.33 -24.62
C ARG A 36 -15.69 12.35 -24.21
N LEU A 37 -14.87 12.72 -23.22
CA LEU A 37 -13.83 11.86 -22.66
C LEU A 37 -14.40 10.59 -22.01
N SER A 38 -15.60 10.63 -21.44
CA SER A 38 -16.25 9.43 -20.91
C SER A 38 -16.62 8.40 -21.97
N GLY A 39 -16.84 8.85 -23.22
CA GLY A 39 -17.07 7.97 -24.36
C GLY A 39 -15.78 7.47 -25.03
N GLU A 40 -14.68 8.23 -24.93
CA GLU A 40 -13.38 7.89 -25.54
C GLU A 40 -12.50 7.02 -24.63
N LEU A 41 -12.66 7.12 -23.31
CA LEU A 41 -11.84 6.42 -22.33
C LEU A 41 -12.58 5.24 -21.70
N PRO A 42 -11.88 4.17 -21.32
CA PRO A 42 -12.44 3.12 -20.47
C PRO A 42 -13.01 3.74 -19.19
N ALA A 43 -14.17 3.26 -18.74
CA ALA A 43 -14.90 3.82 -17.58
C ALA A 43 -14.03 3.96 -16.33
N GLN A 44 -13.10 3.03 -16.11
CA GLN A 44 -12.15 3.05 -15.00
C GLN A 44 -11.15 4.22 -15.11
N GLN A 45 -10.60 4.46 -16.29
CA GLN A 45 -9.67 5.58 -16.52
C GLN A 45 -10.37 6.93 -16.38
N PHE A 46 -11.58 7.05 -16.91
CA PHE A 46 -12.38 8.26 -16.77
C PHE A 46 -12.68 8.59 -15.31
N ASN A 47 -13.16 7.61 -14.54
CA ASN A 47 -13.51 7.79 -13.13
C ASN A 47 -12.29 8.14 -12.26
N THR A 48 -11.11 7.59 -12.57
CA THR A 48 -9.88 7.80 -11.79
C THR A 48 -9.20 9.13 -12.10
N TRP A 49 -9.18 9.56 -13.38
CA TRP A 49 -8.30 10.65 -13.82
C TRP A 49 -9.04 11.93 -14.22
N ILE A 50 -10.22 11.81 -14.82
CA ILE A 50 -10.96 12.94 -15.39
C ILE A 50 -12.08 13.41 -14.47
N ARG A 51 -12.86 12.48 -13.93
CA ARG A 51 -14.01 12.79 -13.06
C ARG A 51 -13.66 13.59 -11.80
N PRO A 52 -12.49 13.39 -11.14
CA PRO A 52 -12.13 14.15 -9.95
C PRO A 52 -11.73 15.62 -10.22
N LEU A 53 -11.48 16.01 -11.48
CA LEU A 53 -11.05 17.36 -11.84
C LEU A 53 -12.18 18.37 -11.66
N LYS A 54 -11.87 19.51 -11.04
CA LYS A 54 -12.80 20.63 -10.81
C LYS A 54 -12.30 21.88 -11.52
N VAL A 55 -13.20 22.65 -12.10
CA VAL A 55 -12.87 23.92 -12.76
C VAL A 55 -12.71 25.03 -11.75
N LYS A 56 -11.64 25.85 -11.90
CA LYS A 56 -11.41 27.08 -11.14
C LYS A 56 -11.01 28.18 -12.14
N LEU A 57 -11.64 29.35 -12.00
CA LEU A 57 -11.25 30.54 -12.77
C LEU A 57 -10.16 31.32 -12.04
N PHE A 58 -9.18 31.80 -12.79
CA PHE A 58 -8.25 32.80 -12.31
C PHE A 58 -8.58 34.13 -13.00
N SER A 59 -9.05 35.09 -12.25
CA SER A 59 -9.15 36.49 -12.66
C SER A 59 -7.87 37.17 -12.22
N HIS A 60 -7.04 37.61 -13.16
CA HIS A 60 -5.95 38.54 -12.88
C HIS A 60 -6.53 39.89 -12.46
N SER A 61 -6.58 40.15 -11.16
CA SER A 61 -6.74 41.52 -10.66
C SER A 61 -5.37 42.18 -10.71
N HIS A 62 -5.22 43.13 -11.62
CA HIS A 62 -4.13 44.10 -11.58
C HIS A 62 -4.23 44.94 -10.31
N SER A 63 -3.23 44.90 -9.46
CA SER A 63 -2.97 45.95 -8.46
C SER A 63 -1.63 46.62 -8.79
N PRO A 64 -1.60 47.92 -9.03
CA PRO A 64 -0.36 48.65 -9.24
C PRO A 64 0.11 49.19 -7.88
N HIS A 65 1.22 48.74 -7.35
CA HIS A 65 2.01 49.50 -6.40
C HIS A 65 3.51 49.25 -6.57
N SER A 66 4.08 50.27 -7.22
CA SER A 66 5.37 50.96 -7.00
C SER A 66 6.55 50.18 -6.39
N ALA A 67 7.60 50.19 -7.20
CA ALA A 67 8.98 49.90 -6.90
C ALA A 67 9.62 50.84 -5.84
N PRO A 68 10.84 50.50 -5.35
CA PRO A 68 11.95 51.26 -5.89
C PRO A 68 13.15 50.39 -6.35
N ALA A 69 13.84 50.96 -7.30
CA ALA A 69 15.00 50.49 -7.99
C ALA A 69 16.24 50.35 -7.08
N ASN A 70 17.07 49.36 -7.41
CA ASN A 70 18.47 49.38 -7.05
C ASN A 70 19.30 48.99 -8.30
N PRO A 71 20.22 49.83 -8.76
CA PRO A 71 21.01 49.61 -9.98
C PRO A 71 22.33 48.94 -9.60
N ASN A 72 22.61 47.77 -10.09
CA ASN A 72 23.92 47.23 -10.41
C ASN A 72 23.89 45.71 -10.52
N ALA A 73 23.81 45.21 -11.73
CA ALA A 73 24.48 43.98 -12.12
C ALA A 73 24.53 43.89 -13.64
N PHE A 74 25.71 43.68 -14.07
CA PHE A 74 26.25 43.57 -15.40
C PHE A 74 25.62 42.45 -16.26
N ASP A 75 25.47 42.80 -17.51
CA ASP A 75 25.32 42.17 -18.79
C ASP A 75 26.07 40.83 -18.97
N SER A 76 25.38 39.84 -19.55
CA SER A 76 25.89 39.02 -20.67
C SER A 76 24.76 38.11 -21.23
N SER A 77 24.15 38.61 -22.27
CA SER A 77 23.97 38.11 -23.64
C SER A 77 23.50 36.68 -23.92
N GLN A 78 22.50 36.71 -24.79
CA GLN A 78 22.04 35.75 -25.79
C GLN A 78 21.04 34.68 -25.23
N GLY A 79 19.82 34.73 -25.55
CA GLY A 79 19.12 35.01 -26.82
C GLY A 79 18.29 33.80 -27.15
N THR A 80 17.03 33.90 -27.00
CA THR A 80 16.05 33.47 -28.01
C THR A 80 14.65 33.99 -27.57
N ASP A 81 14.23 34.98 -28.31
CA ASP A 81 12.87 35.47 -28.33
C ASP A 81 11.90 34.32 -28.67
N ILE A 82 11.01 34.01 -27.76
CA ILE A 82 9.74 33.41 -28.12
C ILE A 82 8.65 34.43 -27.78
N ALA A 83 8.07 34.89 -28.87
CA ALA A 83 7.06 35.88 -29.01
C ALA A 83 5.98 35.84 -27.93
N SER A 84 5.62 37.00 -27.42
CA SER A 84 4.38 37.38 -26.78
C SER A 84 3.17 36.82 -27.57
N VAL A 85 2.65 35.68 -27.14
CA VAL A 85 1.33 35.19 -27.55
C VAL A 85 0.30 35.81 -26.63
N GLY A 86 -0.72 36.45 -27.25
CA GLY A 86 -1.74 37.28 -26.67
C GLY A 86 -2.37 36.71 -25.39
N ALA A 87 -2.79 37.64 -24.51
CA ALA A 87 -3.44 37.39 -23.26
C ALA A 87 -4.77 36.62 -23.43
N GLY A 88 -4.71 35.31 -23.51
CA GLY A 88 -5.87 34.41 -23.46
C GLY A 88 -6.24 34.10 -22.01
N GLN A 89 -7.53 33.95 -21.76
CA GLN A 89 -8.05 33.54 -20.46
C GLN A 89 -7.49 32.16 -20.05
N GLN A 90 -6.94 32.03 -18.84
CA GLN A 90 -6.42 30.76 -18.34
C GLN A 90 -7.48 30.03 -17.50
N VAL A 91 -7.86 28.83 -17.90
CA VAL A 91 -8.74 27.93 -17.16
C VAL A 91 -7.90 26.94 -16.36
N GLN A 92 -8.12 26.88 -15.06
CA GLN A 92 -7.43 25.93 -14.19
C GLN A 92 -8.36 24.76 -13.85
N LEU A 93 -7.87 23.54 -14.08
CA LEU A 93 -8.48 22.30 -13.62
C LEU A 93 -7.77 21.87 -12.35
N LEU A 94 -8.49 21.85 -11.22
CA LEU A 94 -7.97 21.42 -9.93
C LEU A 94 -8.01 19.90 -9.84
N ALA A 95 -6.83 19.31 -9.72
CA ALA A 95 -6.64 17.91 -9.41
C ALA A 95 -6.60 17.70 -7.87
N PRO A 96 -7.16 16.61 -7.32
CA PRO A 96 -7.17 16.33 -5.89
C PRO A 96 -5.77 16.22 -5.27
N ASN A 97 -4.79 15.79 -6.04
CA ASN A 97 -3.39 15.67 -5.61
C ASN A 97 -2.43 15.83 -6.79
N ARG A 98 -1.12 15.97 -6.49
CA ARG A 98 -0.06 16.14 -7.51
C ARG A 98 0.07 14.95 -8.45
N PHE A 99 -0.25 13.74 -8.01
CA PHE A 99 -0.17 12.55 -8.83
C PHE A 99 -1.19 12.58 -9.97
N ILE A 100 -2.44 12.97 -9.69
CA ILE A 100 -3.47 13.16 -10.72
C ILE A 100 -3.10 14.34 -11.63
N GLU A 101 -2.56 15.41 -11.07
CA GLU A 101 -2.06 16.56 -11.84
C GLU A 101 -1.03 16.14 -12.88
N ASP A 102 0.05 15.48 -12.45
CA ASP A 102 1.17 15.06 -13.33
C ASP A 102 0.72 14.05 -14.38
N TRP A 103 -0.15 13.11 -13.99
CA TRP A 103 -0.68 12.10 -14.92
C TRP A 103 -1.59 12.71 -15.98
N VAL A 104 -2.51 13.59 -15.57
CA VAL A 104 -3.40 14.28 -16.51
C VAL A 104 -2.61 15.20 -17.42
N LYS A 105 -1.60 15.92 -16.91
CA LYS A 105 -0.69 16.74 -17.73
C LYS A 105 0.02 15.90 -18.78
N SER A 106 0.54 14.75 -18.42
CA SER A 106 1.35 13.94 -19.34
C SER A 106 0.53 13.15 -20.36
N LYS A 107 -0.71 12.79 -20.05
CA LYS A 107 -1.51 11.86 -20.89
C LYS A 107 -2.74 12.48 -21.53
N PHE A 108 -3.37 13.46 -20.89
CA PHE A 108 -4.68 13.93 -21.26
C PHE A 108 -4.75 15.44 -21.55
N LEU A 109 -3.74 16.24 -21.14
CA LEU A 109 -3.79 17.69 -21.27
C LEU A 109 -3.94 18.14 -22.74
N ALA A 110 -3.20 17.53 -23.65
CA ALA A 110 -3.31 17.86 -25.09
C ALA A 110 -4.73 17.57 -25.60
N ARG A 111 -5.29 16.42 -25.25
CA ARG A 111 -6.66 16.05 -25.65
C ARG A 111 -7.73 16.94 -25.01
N ILE A 112 -7.54 17.30 -23.76
CA ILE A 112 -8.42 18.25 -23.06
C ILE A 112 -8.38 19.61 -23.75
N GLN A 113 -7.22 20.11 -24.14
CA GLN A 113 -7.07 21.37 -24.88
C GLN A 113 -7.77 21.33 -26.24
N GLU A 114 -7.60 20.24 -27.00
CA GLU A 114 -8.33 20.06 -28.28
C GLU A 114 -9.84 20.13 -28.09
N LEU A 115 -10.37 19.43 -27.09
CA LEU A 115 -11.81 19.44 -26.79
C LEU A 115 -12.30 20.80 -26.31
N PHE A 116 -11.49 21.54 -25.54
CA PHE A 116 -11.84 22.92 -25.16
C PHE A 116 -11.99 23.83 -26.38
N VAL A 117 -11.09 23.71 -27.35
CA VAL A 117 -11.19 24.46 -28.64
C VAL A 117 -12.43 24.02 -29.42
N GLU A 118 -12.70 22.70 -29.48
CA GLU A 118 -13.87 22.14 -30.19
C GLU A 118 -15.19 22.63 -29.61
N PHE A 119 -15.30 22.76 -28.28
CA PHE A 119 -16.54 23.19 -27.61
C PHE A 119 -16.64 24.70 -27.34
N GLY A 120 -15.83 25.53 -28.05
CA GLY A 120 -15.99 26.99 -28.05
C GLY A 120 -15.05 27.75 -27.11
N GLY A 121 -14.06 27.07 -26.51
CA GLY A 121 -13.01 27.66 -25.64
C GLY A 121 -11.77 28.09 -26.40
N GLY A 122 -11.82 28.43 -27.68
CA GLY A 122 -10.68 28.63 -28.59
C GLY A 122 -9.64 29.68 -28.17
N HIS A 123 -9.96 30.56 -27.23
CA HIS A 123 -9.05 31.57 -26.67
C HIS A 123 -8.58 31.26 -25.23
N CYS A 124 -8.93 30.07 -24.69
CA CYS A 124 -8.58 29.69 -23.34
C CYS A 124 -7.41 28.69 -23.34
N SER A 125 -6.39 28.97 -22.54
CA SER A 125 -5.37 27.97 -22.20
C SER A 125 -5.81 27.16 -20.98
N VAL A 126 -5.67 25.83 -21.04
CA VAL A 126 -6.06 24.95 -19.92
C VAL A 126 -4.81 24.53 -19.16
N ALA A 127 -4.79 24.76 -17.86
CA ALA A 127 -3.75 24.28 -16.94
C ALA A 127 -4.34 23.34 -15.90
N VAL A 128 -3.64 22.26 -15.56
CA VAL A 128 -4.03 21.37 -14.47
C VAL A 128 -3.12 21.67 -13.27
N ILE A 129 -3.71 21.84 -12.09
CA ILE A 129 -3.00 22.22 -10.86
C ILE A 129 -3.52 21.38 -9.70
N ALA A 130 -2.63 20.88 -8.83
CA ALA A 130 -3.06 20.21 -7.61
C ALA A 130 -3.72 21.20 -6.64
N GLN A 131 -4.79 20.78 -6.01
CA GLN A 131 -5.42 21.51 -4.92
C GLN A 131 -4.43 21.53 -3.76
N ALA A 132 -3.96 22.74 -3.37
CA ALA A 132 -3.16 22.88 -2.14
C ALA A 132 -4.04 22.46 -0.97
N GLU A 133 -3.64 21.44 -0.22
CA GLU A 133 -4.25 21.10 1.05
C GLU A 133 -4.14 22.32 1.96
N SER A 134 -5.28 22.86 2.36
CA SER A 134 -5.36 23.84 3.43
C SER A 134 -4.94 23.14 4.71
N ALA A 135 -3.70 23.36 5.13
CA ALA A 135 -3.22 22.98 6.45
C ALA A 135 -4.17 23.53 7.53
N PRO A 136 -4.56 22.73 8.53
CA PRO A 136 -5.36 23.23 9.64
C PRO A 136 -4.53 24.29 10.39
N ILE A 137 -5.14 25.48 10.52
CA ILE A 137 -4.60 26.60 11.29
C ILE A 137 -4.58 26.17 12.76
N PHE A 138 -3.44 25.69 13.23
CA PHE A 138 -3.18 25.61 14.66
C PHE A 138 -2.86 27.03 15.15
N ARG A 139 -3.79 27.56 15.92
CA ARG A 139 -3.65 28.84 16.65
C ARG A 139 -2.41 28.77 17.52
N GLU A 140 -1.48 29.62 17.20
CA GLU A 140 -0.44 30.13 18.05
C GLU A 140 -1.08 30.89 19.26
N GLN A 141 -1.13 30.23 20.40
CA GLN A 141 -1.31 30.90 21.70
C GLN A 141 -0.47 30.17 22.72
N GLN A 142 0.72 30.70 22.94
CA GLN A 142 1.40 30.80 24.23
C GLN A 142 2.85 31.25 24.01
N ARG A 143 2.98 32.55 23.85
CA ARG A 143 4.22 33.25 24.21
C ARG A 143 3.81 34.35 25.19
N SER A 144 4.15 34.15 26.42
CA SER A 144 4.66 35.17 27.34
C SER A 144 4.77 34.56 28.73
N ILE A 145 5.98 34.41 29.18
CA ILE A 145 6.46 34.77 30.52
C ILE A 145 7.98 34.54 30.49
N ALA A 146 8.63 35.65 30.34
CA ALA A 146 9.82 36.21 30.99
C ALA A 146 11.00 35.29 31.28
N ALA A 147 12.08 35.68 30.65
CA ALA A 147 13.47 35.48 31.04
C ALA A 147 13.79 36.16 32.39
N GLN A 148 14.67 35.57 33.19
CA GLN A 148 16.00 36.07 33.44
C GLN A 148 16.74 35.24 34.50
N PRO A 149 18.05 35.44 34.64
CA PRO A 149 19.03 34.37 34.87
C PRO A 149 19.64 34.46 36.29
N ASP A 150 20.40 33.44 36.69
CA ASP A 150 21.68 33.63 37.38
C ASP A 150 22.38 32.29 37.67
N GLN A 151 23.65 32.27 37.32
CA GLN A 151 24.72 31.40 37.72
C GLN A 151 25.23 31.79 39.13
N PRO A 152 26.33 31.18 39.65
CA PRO A 152 26.94 29.85 39.61
C PRO A 152 27.42 29.35 41.01
N LEU A 153 28.21 28.31 41.02
CA LEU A 153 29.38 28.04 41.88
C LEU A 153 29.39 26.64 42.52
N ILE A 154 30.33 25.84 42.01
CA ILE A 154 31.58 25.31 42.63
C ILE A 154 31.41 24.24 43.70
N GLY A 155 32.04 23.10 43.42
CA GLY A 155 32.99 22.50 44.34
C GLY A 155 32.92 21.00 44.48
N ASP A 156 33.84 20.39 43.82
CA ASP A 156 34.89 19.44 44.25
C ASP A 156 34.55 18.08 44.88
N ARG A 157 35.06 17.10 44.19
CA ARG A 157 36.08 16.13 44.57
C ARG A 157 35.68 14.85 45.30
N VAL A 158 35.89 13.74 44.55
CA VAL A 158 36.81 12.60 44.77
C VAL A 158 36.54 11.72 45.99
N GLU A 159 36.26 10.48 45.83
CA GLU A 159 37.19 9.33 45.85
C GLU A 159 36.47 7.98 45.89
N SER A 160 37.04 7.11 45.13
CA SER A 160 36.91 5.67 45.11
C SER A 160 37.21 5.00 46.43
N VAL A 161 36.56 3.85 46.77
CA VAL A 161 37.22 2.68 47.33
C VAL A 161 36.40 1.41 47.13
N VAL A 162 37.07 0.41 46.63
CA VAL A 162 36.79 -0.99 46.46
C VAL A 162 36.77 -1.71 47.79
N ALA A 163 35.91 -2.69 48.03
CA ALA A 163 36.26 -4.02 48.59
C ALA A 163 35.01 -4.87 48.92
N ASP A 164 35.00 -6.05 48.38
CA ASP A 164 34.39 -7.31 48.83
C ASP A 164 35.28 -7.93 49.94
N PRO A 165 34.99 -9.08 50.58
CA PRO A 165 33.78 -9.91 50.75
C PRO A 165 33.53 -10.47 52.19
N THR A 166 32.33 -11.05 52.38
CA THR A 166 31.93 -12.22 53.22
C THR A 166 32.51 -12.48 54.62
N PRO A 167 31.99 -13.39 55.50
CA PRO A 167 30.67 -14.02 55.67
C PRO A 167 30.15 -14.13 57.15
N ALA A 168 28.92 -14.72 57.27
CA ALA A 168 28.45 -15.53 58.41
C ALA A 168 28.10 -14.89 59.76
N ARG A 169 26.88 -15.11 60.20
CA ARG A 169 26.54 -15.99 61.35
C ARG A 169 25.06 -16.00 61.68
N THR A 170 24.55 -17.19 61.71
CA THR A 170 23.37 -17.72 62.40
C THR A 170 23.17 -17.15 63.79
N ARG A 171 21.95 -16.87 64.18
CA ARG A 171 21.43 -17.13 65.53
C ARG A 171 19.93 -17.27 65.49
N ASP A 172 19.49 -18.41 65.94
CA ASP A 172 18.15 -18.83 66.38
C ASP A 172 17.56 -17.88 67.40
N ILE A 173 16.24 -17.87 67.53
CA ILE A 173 15.52 -18.11 68.78
C ILE A 173 14.06 -17.57 68.74
N ILE A 174 13.12 -18.52 68.92
CA ILE A 174 11.86 -18.53 69.69
C ILE A 174 10.60 -17.98 69.05
N LEU A 175 9.71 -18.93 68.78
CA LEU A 175 8.26 -18.84 68.77
C LEU A 175 7.69 -18.54 70.16
N PRO A 176 6.49 -17.92 70.31
CA PRO A 176 5.36 -18.70 70.76
C PRO A 176 4.02 -18.44 70.01
N ASP A 177 3.31 -19.53 69.90
CA ASP A 177 1.88 -19.83 69.91
C ASP A 177 0.83 -18.92 69.23
N ALA A 178 0.08 -19.63 68.40
CA ALA A 178 -1.14 -19.28 67.70
C ALA A 178 -2.37 -19.05 68.63
N PRO A 179 -3.47 -18.44 68.09
CA PRO A 179 -4.56 -19.32 67.74
C PRO A 179 -5.14 -19.05 66.33
N GLN A 180 -5.52 -20.18 65.75
CA GLN A 180 -6.23 -20.36 64.50
C GLN A 180 -7.60 -19.63 64.49
N ILE A 181 -7.82 -18.82 63.46
CA ILE A 181 -9.17 -18.57 62.95
C ILE A 181 -9.13 -18.92 61.46
N LEU A 182 -9.80 -20.02 61.14
CA LEU A 182 -10.13 -20.43 59.78
C LEU A 182 -10.91 -19.33 59.08
N ARG A 183 -10.30 -18.68 58.11
CA ARG A 183 -11.01 -17.97 57.05
C ARG A 183 -10.96 -18.83 55.79
N PRO A 184 -12.05 -18.91 55.01
CA PRO A 184 -12.04 -19.68 53.76
C PRO A 184 -11.09 -19.03 52.79
N LEU A 185 -10.21 -19.83 52.20
CA LEU A 185 -9.36 -19.49 51.08
C LEU A 185 -10.24 -19.05 49.91
N THR A 186 -10.39 -17.75 49.75
CA THR A 186 -10.83 -17.20 48.47
C THR A 186 -9.75 -17.55 47.45
N ALA A 187 -10.16 -18.22 46.39
CA ALA A 187 -9.31 -18.57 45.26
C ALA A 187 -8.50 -17.37 44.78
N PRO A 188 -7.25 -17.55 44.36
CA PRO A 188 -6.39 -16.44 44.02
C PRO A 188 -6.91 -15.72 42.79
N ALA A 189 -7.10 -14.42 42.90
CA ALA A 189 -7.39 -13.47 41.85
C ALA A 189 -6.23 -13.31 40.85
N ILE A 190 -5.73 -14.44 40.30
CA ILE A 190 -4.61 -14.43 39.34
C ILE A 190 -5.13 -14.29 37.89
N ILE A 191 -6.42 -14.59 37.67
CA ILE A 191 -7.01 -14.54 36.32
C ILE A 191 -7.51 -13.15 35.97
N THR A 192 -7.89 -12.33 36.95
CA THR A 192 -8.33 -10.94 36.70
C THR A 192 -7.22 -10.05 36.20
N SER A 193 -5.98 -10.20 36.66
CA SER A 193 -4.87 -9.40 36.16
C SER A 193 -4.41 -9.81 34.75
N ALA A 194 -4.53 -11.09 34.41
CA ALA A 194 -4.22 -11.57 33.05
C ALA A 194 -5.33 -11.20 32.05
N ALA A 195 -6.59 -11.19 32.49
CA ALA A 195 -7.73 -10.74 31.69
C ALA A 195 -7.74 -9.21 31.53
N GLU A 196 -7.40 -8.44 32.56
CA GLU A 196 -7.28 -6.99 32.49
C GLU A 196 -6.05 -6.53 31.68
N HIS A 197 -4.93 -7.26 31.69
CA HIS A 197 -3.81 -7.01 30.78
C HIS A 197 -4.11 -7.41 29.33
N SER A 198 -5.06 -8.30 29.10
CA SER A 198 -5.53 -8.74 27.78
C SER A 198 -6.53 -7.74 27.13
N LEU A 199 -7.12 -6.85 27.91
CA LEU A 199 -8.09 -5.83 27.44
C LEU A 199 -7.45 -4.66 26.68
N LYS A 200 -6.13 -4.53 26.66
CA LYS A 200 -5.47 -3.63 25.72
C LYS A 200 -5.62 -4.24 24.33
N SER A 201 -6.45 -3.62 23.50
CA SER A 201 -6.49 -3.96 22.09
C SER A 201 -5.04 -3.94 21.58
N ASN A 202 -4.50 -5.09 21.18
CA ASN A 202 -3.13 -5.20 20.67
C ASN A 202 -3.01 -4.55 19.26
N LEU A 203 -3.82 -3.52 19.00
CA LEU A 203 -3.82 -2.80 17.74
C LEU A 203 -2.59 -1.90 17.65
N ASN A 204 -1.94 -1.93 16.50
CA ASN A 204 -0.88 -0.99 16.19
C ASN A 204 -1.51 0.30 15.65
N SER A 205 -1.40 1.39 16.39
CA SER A 205 -1.97 2.70 16.03
C SER A 205 -1.33 3.33 14.78
N ALA A 206 -0.13 2.89 14.38
CA ALA A 206 0.51 3.36 13.16
C ALA A 206 -0.09 2.77 11.87
N PHE A 207 -0.89 1.72 11.98
CA PHE A 207 -1.54 1.08 10.84
C PHE A 207 -2.96 1.61 10.68
N THR A 208 -3.09 2.66 9.88
CA THR A 208 -4.35 3.32 9.55
C THR A 208 -4.64 3.23 8.06
N PHE A 209 -5.84 3.60 7.63
CA PHE A 209 -6.16 3.69 6.21
C PHE A 209 -5.34 4.78 5.50
N ASP A 210 -5.00 5.89 6.20
CA ASP A 210 -4.20 6.98 5.64
C ASP A 210 -2.75 6.57 5.38
N THR A 211 -2.21 5.65 6.19
CA THR A 211 -0.85 5.13 6.02
C THR A 211 -0.78 3.93 5.06
N PHE A 212 -1.93 3.45 4.59
CA PHE A 212 -2.01 2.37 3.62
C PHE A 212 -2.01 2.93 2.19
N VAL A 213 -1.06 2.49 1.38
CA VAL A 213 -0.94 2.95 -0.01
C VAL A 213 -1.85 2.13 -0.93
N GLU A 214 -2.84 2.79 -1.51
CA GLU A 214 -3.75 2.18 -2.47
C GLU A 214 -3.06 1.91 -3.81
N GLY A 215 -3.36 0.77 -4.41
CA GLY A 215 -2.96 0.38 -5.76
C GLY A 215 -3.97 -0.59 -6.36
N LYS A 216 -3.86 -0.89 -7.64
CA LYS A 216 -4.81 -1.80 -8.32
C LYS A 216 -4.85 -3.19 -7.67
N SER A 217 -3.72 -3.65 -7.16
CA SER A 217 -3.56 -4.97 -6.53
C SER A 217 -4.23 -5.12 -5.17
N ASN A 218 -4.62 -4.01 -4.52
CA ASN A 218 -5.20 -4.01 -3.16
C ASN A 218 -6.47 -3.17 -3.02
N GLN A 219 -6.92 -2.50 -4.09
CA GLN A 219 -8.05 -1.57 -4.07
C GLN A 219 -9.34 -2.22 -3.56
N LEU A 220 -9.65 -3.45 -4.01
CA LEU A 220 -10.85 -4.16 -3.55
C LEU A 220 -10.77 -4.49 -2.05
N ALA A 221 -9.58 -4.92 -1.59
CA ALA A 221 -9.37 -5.24 -0.19
C ALA A 221 -9.45 -3.99 0.69
N LEU A 222 -8.92 -2.86 0.23
CA LEU A 222 -9.04 -1.57 0.91
C LEU A 222 -10.50 -1.11 1.01
N ALA A 223 -11.24 -1.13 -0.11
CA ALA A 223 -12.65 -0.73 -0.13
C ALA A 223 -13.51 -1.63 0.79
N ALA A 224 -13.28 -2.95 0.77
CA ALA A 224 -13.96 -3.88 1.66
C ALA A 224 -13.64 -3.60 3.14
N ALA A 225 -12.38 -3.33 3.46
CA ALA A 225 -11.93 -3.00 4.81
C ALA A 225 -12.57 -1.69 5.32
N GLN A 226 -12.63 -0.65 4.49
CA GLN A 226 -13.29 0.61 4.82
C GLN A 226 -14.80 0.40 5.06
N GLN A 227 -15.46 -0.35 4.19
CA GLN A 227 -16.89 -0.65 4.34
C GLN A 227 -17.19 -1.42 5.64
N VAL A 228 -16.32 -2.37 6.02
CA VAL A 228 -16.45 -3.11 7.30
C VAL A 228 -16.23 -2.18 8.49
N ALA A 229 -15.26 -1.27 8.41
CA ALA A 229 -15.04 -0.28 9.47
C ALA A 229 -16.22 0.68 9.62
N GLU A 230 -16.93 0.97 8.52
CA GLU A 230 -18.14 1.82 8.53
C GLU A 230 -19.38 1.13 9.10
N ASN A 231 -19.57 -0.14 8.76
CA ASN A 231 -20.75 -0.92 9.16
C ASN A 231 -20.34 -2.30 9.67
N PRO A 232 -19.75 -2.39 10.89
CA PRO A 232 -19.34 -3.66 11.48
C PRO A 232 -20.51 -4.60 11.69
N GLY A 233 -20.29 -5.91 11.49
CA GLY A 233 -21.30 -6.95 11.64
C GLY A 233 -22.36 -7.01 10.53
N GLY A 234 -22.24 -6.15 9.51
CA GLY A 234 -23.13 -6.11 8.35
C GLY A 234 -22.87 -7.22 7.33
N SER A 235 -23.06 -6.89 6.03
CA SER A 235 -23.04 -7.86 4.93
C SER A 235 -21.70 -8.58 4.72
N TYR A 236 -20.59 -8.03 5.22
CA TYR A 236 -19.23 -8.56 5.01
C TYR A 236 -18.66 -9.16 6.30
N ASN A 237 -19.37 -10.14 6.86
CA ASN A 237 -18.98 -10.83 8.07
C ASN A 237 -18.94 -12.37 7.88
N PRO A 238 -17.76 -13.00 7.94
CA PRO A 238 -16.45 -12.39 8.14
C PRO A 238 -15.92 -11.65 6.90
N LEU A 239 -15.01 -10.70 7.13
CA LEU A 239 -14.09 -10.21 6.09
C LEU A 239 -12.87 -11.12 6.07
N PHE A 240 -12.65 -11.82 4.96
CA PHE A 240 -11.51 -12.72 4.78
C PHE A 240 -10.52 -12.11 3.80
N ILE A 241 -9.33 -11.73 4.28
CA ILE A 241 -8.28 -11.10 3.47
C ILE A 241 -7.18 -12.13 3.23
N TYR A 242 -6.93 -12.49 1.98
CA TYR A 242 -5.88 -13.45 1.66
C TYR A 242 -4.86 -12.90 0.65
N GLY A 243 -3.69 -13.52 0.61
CA GLY A 243 -2.61 -13.14 -0.32
C GLY A 243 -1.25 -13.47 0.25
N GLY A 244 -0.20 -13.35 -0.57
CA GLY A 244 1.17 -13.67 -0.19
C GLY A 244 1.66 -12.99 1.08
N VAL A 245 2.79 -13.46 1.60
CA VAL A 245 3.42 -12.89 2.81
C VAL A 245 3.89 -11.46 2.54
N GLY A 246 3.69 -10.56 3.51
CA GLY A 246 4.23 -9.19 3.45
C GLY A 246 3.52 -8.26 2.46
N LEU A 247 2.26 -8.51 2.09
CA LEU A 247 1.48 -7.69 1.16
C LEU A 247 0.59 -6.64 1.84
N GLY A 248 0.59 -6.53 3.18
CA GLY A 248 -0.17 -5.52 3.90
C GLY A 248 -1.50 -6.01 4.50
N LYS A 249 -1.80 -7.32 4.52
CA LYS A 249 -3.02 -7.89 5.13
C LYS A 249 -3.19 -7.47 6.59
N THR A 250 -2.14 -7.65 7.40
CA THR A 250 -2.09 -7.24 8.80
C THR A 250 -2.31 -5.74 8.95
N HIS A 251 -1.76 -4.91 8.06
CA HIS A 251 -1.98 -3.46 8.06
C HIS A 251 -3.47 -3.13 7.88
N LEU A 252 -4.13 -3.68 6.86
CA LEU A 252 -5.56 -3.48 6.63
C LEU A 252 -6.41 -3.93 7.82
N MET A 253 -6.08 -5.08 8.42
CA MET A 253 -6.77 -5.57 9.60
C MET A 253 -6.67 -4.60 10.78
N HIS A 254 -5.48 -4.07 11.07
CA HIS A 254 -5.29 -3.06 12.10
C HIS A 254 -5.98 -1.74 11.77
N ALA A 255 -5.96 -1.33 10.49
CA ALA A 255 -6.64 -0.11 10.05
C ALA A 255 -8.14 -0.17 10.31
N VAL A 256 -8.79 -1.32 10.02
CA VAL A 256 -10.20 -1.53 10.38
C VAL A 256 -10.40 -1.43 11.89
N GLY A 257 -9.59 -2.12 12.69
CA GLY A 257 -9.70 -2.10 14.15
C GLY A 257 -9.51 -0.69 14.73
N ASN A 258 -8.55 0.08 14.21
CA ASN A 258 -8.32 1.46 14.63
C ASN A 258 -9.51 2.35 14.26
N ALA A 259 -10.03 2.28 13.04
CA ALA A 259 -11.18 3.06 12.60
C ALA A 259 -12.47 2.71 13.38
N MET A 260 -12.69 1.43 13.69
CA MET A 260 -13.81 1.00 14.55
C MET A 260 -13.69 1.60 15.97
N ARG A 261 -12.47 1.62 16.54
CA ARG A 261 -12.21 2.20 17.87
C ARG A 261 -12.38 3.70 17.90
N GLU A 262 -11.98 4.41 16.84
CA GLU A 262 -12.20 5.86 16.71
C GLU A 262 -13.69 6.20 16.72
N ARG A 263 -14.52 5.39 16.05
CA ARG A 263 -15.99 5.58 16.04
C ARG A 263 -16.67 5.19 17.33
N LYS A 264 -16.22 4.10 17.97
CA LYS A 264 -16.76 3.58 19.22
C LYS A 264 -15.61 3.28 20.20
N PRO A 265 -15.18 4.27 21.00
CA PRO A 265 -14.04 4.12 21.92
C PRO A 265 -14.17 2.97 22.92
N ASP A 266 -15.40 2.66 23.34
CA ASP A 266 -15.69 1.57 24.28
C ASP A 266 -15.81 0.19 23.64
N ALA A 267 -15.63 0.08 22.32
CA ALA A 267 -15.73 -1.19 21.63
C ALA A 267 -14.61 -2.15 22.07
N LYS A 268 -14.98 -3.36 22.41
CA LYS A 268 -14.06 -4.44 22.75
C LYS A 268 -13.52 -5.09 21.47
N ILE A 269 -12.43 -4.53 20.94
CA ILE A 269 -11.78 -5.03 19.73
C ILE A 269 -10.55 -5.83 20.13
N VAL A 270 -10.49 -7.09 19.74
CA VAL A 270 -9.38 -8.00 20.04
C VAL A 270 -8.67 -8.39 18.74
N TYR A 271 -7.39 -8.04 18.68
CA TYR A 271 -6.47 -8.49 17.62
C TYR A 271 -5.49 -9.51 18.19
N LEU A 272 -5.31 -10.62 17.48
CA LEU A 272 -4.33 -11.65 17.81
C LEU A 272 -3.92 -12.47 16.58
N HIS A 273 -2.75 -13.08 16.65
CA HIS A 273 -2.38 -14.17 15.74
C HIS A 273 -3.08 -15.46 16.16
N SER A 274 -3.43 -16.31 15.20
CA SER A 274 -4.10 -17.59 15.49
C SER A 274 -3.32 -18.49 16.43
N GLU A 275 -1.99 -18.43 16.44
CA GLU A 275 -1.15 -19.13 17.42
C GLU A 275 -1.43 -18.71 18.86
N ARG A 276 -1.71 -17.41 19.09
CA ARG A 276 -2.05 -16.91 20.41
C ARG A 276 -3.39 -17.44 20.90
N PHE A 277 -4.39 -17.50 20.00
CA PHE A 277 -5.69 -18.13 20.32
C PHE A 277 -5.50 -19.58 20.81
N VAL A 278 -4.67 -20.35 20.09
CA VAL A 278 -4.32 -21.72 20.48
C VAL A 278 -3.62 -21.77 21.83
N ALA A 279 -2.64 -20.91 22.06
CA ALA A 279 -1.90 -20.85 23.32
C ALA A 279 -2.79 -20.46 24.51
N ASP A 280 -3.66 -19.46 24.33
CA ASP A 280 -4.62 -19.03 25.35
C ASP A 280 -5.64 -20.16 25.67
N MET A 281 -6.11 -20.90 24.66
CA MET A 281 -6.97 -22.06 24.84
C MET A 281 -6.29 -23.19 25.63
N VAL A 282 -5.04 -23.54 25.25
CA VAL A 282 -4.27 -24.59 25.96
C VAL A 282 -4.05 -24.20 27.41
N LYS A 283 -3.69 -22.94 27.66
CA LYS A 283 -3.52 -22.41 29.02
C LYS A 283 -4.83 -22.49 29.84
N ALA A 284 -5.94 -22.10 29.23
CA ALA A 284 -7.25 -22.17 29.87
C ALA A 284 -7.66 -23.61 30.22
N LEU A 285 -7.35 -24.58 29.35
CA LEU A 285 -7.56 -26.02 29.64
C LEU A 285 -6.70 -26.51 30.81
N GLN A 286 -5.42 -26.13 30.86
CA GLN A 286 -4.50 -26.48 31.94
C GLN A 286 -4.96 -25.92 33.29
N LEU A 287 -5.50 -24.70 33.28
CA LEU A 287 -5.98 -24.01 34.48
C LEU A 287 -7.46 -24.33 34.84
N LYS A 288 -8.13 -25.20 34.06
CA LYS A 288 -9.58 -25.48 34.17
C LYS A 288 -10.46 -24.24 34.05
N ALA A 289 -10.03 -23.26 33.30
CA ALA A 289 -10.68 -21.95 33.07
C ALA A 289 -11.20 -21.81 31.63
N ILE A 290 -11.65 -22.92 31.03
CA ILE A 290 -12.10 -22.93 29.63
C ILE A 290 -13.39 -22.11 29.42
N ASP A 291 -14.22 -22.00 30.42
CA ASP A 291 -15.48 -21.25 30.33
C ASP A 291 -15.20 -19.74 30.34
N GLU A 292 -14.22 -19.26 31.12
CA GLU A 292 -13.76 -17.85 31.07
C GLU A 292 -13.16 -17.52 29.72
N PHE A 293 -12.34 -18.42 29.13
CA PHE A 293 -11.83 -18.28 27.78
C PHE A 293 -12.95 -18.12 26.75
N LYS A 294 -13.97 -19.01 26.81
CA LYS A 294 -15.13 -18.94 25.92
C LYS A 294 -15.91 -17.64 26.10
N GLN A 295 -16.17 -17.26 27.36
CA GLN A 295 -16.87 -16.02 27.68
C GLN A 295 -16.14 -14.81 27.16
N PHE A 296 -14.80 -14.74 27.32
CA PHE A 296 -13.97 -13.66 26.85
C PHE A 296 -14.07 -13.49 25.33
N TYR A 297 -13.70 -14.52 24.56
CA TYR A 297 -13.67 -14.42 23.10
C TYR A 297 -15.05 -14.26 22.46
N ARG A 298 -16.12 -14.72 23.12
CA ARG A 298 -17.50 -14.57 22.63
C ARG A 298 -18.15 -13.24 23.04
N SER A 299 -17.50 -12.44 23.90
CA SER A 299 -18.02 -11.15 24.39
C SER A 299 -17.46 -9.93 23.65
N VAL A 300 -16.59 -10.11 22.67
CA VAL A 300 -15.94 -9.02 21.94
C VAL A 300 -16.88 -8.41 20.88
N ASP A 301 -16.76 -7.12 20.61
CA ASP A 301 -17.48 -6.45 19.53
C ASP A 301 -16.85 -6.74 18.16
N ALA A 302 -15.52 -6.93 18.12
CA ALA A 302 -14.81 -7.38 16.93
C ALA A 302 -13.65 -8.32 17.27
N LEU A 303 -13.52 -9.40 16.49
CA LEU A 303 -12.43 -10.36 16.59
C LEU A 303 -11.60 -10.37 15.30
N LEU A 304 -10.33 -9.97 15.42
CA LEU A 304 -9.37 -9.86 14.34
C LEU A 304 -8.31 -10.94 14.52
N ILE A 305 -8.32 -11.96 13.67
CA ILE A 305 -7.36 -13.07 13.76
C ILE A 305 -6.47 -13.10 12.52
N ASP A 306 -5.19 -12.94 12.77
CA ASP A 306 -4.16 -12.95 11.74
C ASP A 306 -3.58 -14.35 11.53
N ASP A 307 -3.29 -14.68 10.27
CA ASP A 307 -2.61 -15.90 9.86
C ASP A 307 -3.32 -17.20 10.29
N ILE A 308 -4.58 -17.36 9.91
CA ILE A 308 -5.41 -18.52 10.30
C ILE A 308 -4.89 -19.88 9.82
N GLN A 309 -3.95 -19.91 8.86
CA GLN A 309 -3.32 -21.16 8.41
C GLN A 309 -2.60 -21.91 9.56
N PHE A 310 -2.25 -21.25 10.65
CA PHE A 310 -1.65 -21.89 11.81
C PHE A 310 -2.63 -22.72 12.67
N PHE A 311 -3.94 -22.70 12.37
CA PHE A 311 -4.89 -23.68 12.91
C PHE A 311 -4.72 -25.07 12.30
N ALA A 312 -4.06 -25.19 11.14
CA ALA A 312 -3.88 -26.46 10.44
C ALA A 312 -3.31 -27.55 11.35
N GLY A 313 -3.96 -28.73 11.35
CA GLY A 313 -3.57 -29.88 12.16
C GLY A 313 -3.80 -29.76 13.67
N LYS A 314 -4.57 -28.76 14.13
CA LYS A 314 -4.89 -28.53 15.56
C LYS A 314 -6.39 -28.71 15.82
N ASP A 315 -6.90 -29.93 15.70
CA ASP A 315 -8.33 -30.25 15.67
C ASP A 315 -9.13 -29.64 16.83
N ARG A 316 -8.66 -29.79 18.07
CA ARG A 316 -9.33 -29.20 19.24
C ARG A 316 -9.42 -27.67 19.18
N SER A 317 -8.41 -27.02 18.66
CA SER A 317 -8.39 -25.56 18.52
C SER A 317 -9.31 -25.11 17.38
N GLN A 318 -9.40 -25.90 16.32
CA GLN A 318 -10.34 -25.66 15.22
C GLN A 318 -11.78 -25.82 15.70
N GLU A 319 -12.06 -26.84 16.51
CA GLU A 319 -13.39 -27.06 17.10
C GLU A 319 -13.82 -25.87 17.97
N GLU A 320 -12.97 -25.42 18.91
CA GLU A 320 -13.32 -24.32 19.79
C GLU A 320 -13.40 -22.98 19.02
N PHE A 321 -12.55 -22.81 18.02
CA PHE A 321 -12.65 -21.65 17.14
C PHE A 321 -13.96 -21.66 16.35
N PHE A 322 -14.39 -22.81 15.84
CA PHE A 322 -15.69 -22.96 15.16
C PHE A 322 -16.86 -22.54 16.05
N HIS A 323 -16.86 -22.93 17.31
CA HIS A 323 -17.89 -22.51 18.27
C HIS A 323 -17.84 -21.02 18.59
N THR A 324 -16.64 -20.45 18.72
CA THR A 324 -16.45 -19.01 18.91
C THR A 324 -16.92 -18.22 17.70
N TYR A 325 -16.56 -18.69 16.51
CA TYR A 325 -16.98 -18.11 15.23
C TYR A 325 -18.51 -18.03 15.11
N ASN A 326 -19.22 -19.15 15.36
CA ASN A 326 -20.68 -19.18 15.28
C ASN A 326 -21.32 -18.23 16.30
N ALA A 327 -20.82 -18.22 17.54
CA ALA A 327 -21.36 -17.37 18.60
C ALA A 327 -21.21 -15.88 18.29
N LEU A 328 -20.11 -15.47 17.65
CA LEU A 328 -19.88 -14.09 17.20
C LEU A 328 -20.79 -13.74 16.03
N LEU A 329 -20.90 -14.63 15.04
CA LEU A 329 -21.76 -14.42 13.88
C LEU A 329 -23.24 -14.26 14.27
N GLU A 330 -23.75 -15.13 15.16
CA GLU A 330 -25.13 -15.08 15.68
C GLU A 330 -25.45 -13.77 16.40
N ARG A 331 -24.43 -13.15 17.03
CA ARG A 331 -24.58 -11.87 17.71
C ARG A 331 -24.32 -10.66 16.79
N GLY A 332 -24.02 -10.88 15.52
CA GLY A 332 -23.68 -9.82 14.57
C GLY A 332 -22.35 -9.13 14.88
N GLN A 333 -21.43 -9.79 15.62
CA GLN A 333 -20.12 -9.24 15.94
C GLN A 333 -19.17 -9.41 14.75
N GLN A 334 -18.37 -8.39 14.47
CA GLN A 334 -17.48 -8.40 13.31
C GLN A 334 -16.32 -9.37 13.47
N MET A 335 -16.08 -10.17 12.44
CA MET A 335 -14.85 -10.97 12.33
C MET A 335 -14.04 -10.55 11.11
N ILE A 336 -12.71 -10.46 11.30
CA ILE A 336 -11.74 -10.23 10.23
C ILE A 336 -10.67 -11.29 10.34
N LEU A 337 -10.45 -12.01 9.24
CA LEU A 337 -9.51 -13.13 9.19
C LEU A 337 -8.50 -12.88 8.08
N THR A 338 -7.22 -13.20 8.33
CA THR A 338 -6.22 -13.19 7.26
C THR A 338 -5.62 -14.56 7.01
N CYS A 339 -5.15 -14.79 5.79
CA CYS A 339 -4.46 -16.00 5.39
C CYS A 339 -3.42 -15.73 4.31
N ASP A 340 -2.45 -16.63 4.17
CA ASP A 340 -1.46 -16.57 3.09
C ASP A 340 -2.00 -17.07 1.73
N ARG A 341 -3.15 -17.79 1.74
CA ARG A 341 -3.78 -18.42 0.57
C ARG A 341 -5.29 -18.40 0.64
N TYR A 342 -5.94 -18.77 -0.45
CA TYR A 342 -7.39 -18.84 -0.54
C TYR A 342 -7.97 -19.90 0.44
N PRO A 343 -9.15 -19.68 1.07
CA PRO A 343 -9.71 -20.57 2.11
C PRO A 343 -9.74 -22.04 1.76
N LYS A 344 -10.13 -22.39 0.52
CA LYS A 344 -10.22 -23.79 0.08
C LYS A 344 -8.86 -24.47 -0.13
N GLU A 345 -7.79 -23.68 -0.23
CA GLU A 345 -6.42 -24.17 -0.44
C GLU A 345 -5.64 -24.37 0.87
N ILE A 346 -6.31 -24.18 2.02
CA ILE A 346 -5.64 -24.35 3.32
C ILE A 346 -5.69 -25.84 3.69
N ASP A 347 -4.56 -26.52 3.58
CA ASP A 347 -4.43 -27.91 3.99
C ASP A 347 -4.48 -28.02 5.51
N GLY A 348 -5.10 -29.13 6.03
CA GLY A 348 -5.16 -29.40 7.47
C GLY A 348 -6.16 -28.55 8.26
N VAL A 349 -6.99 -27.75 7.60
CA VAL A 349 -8.16 -27.08 8.19
C VAL A 349 -9.43 -27.83 7.79
N GLU A 350 -10.33 -28.00 8.76
CA GLU A 350 -11.59 -28.72 8.57
C GLU A 350 -12.50 -28.05 7.54
N GLU A 351 -13.18 -28.82 6.71
CA GLU A 351 -14.07 -28.33 5.64
C GLU A 351 -15.21 -27.44 6.16
N ARG A 352 -15.70 -27.71 7.36
CA ARG A 352 -16.72 -26.86 7.99
C ARG A 352 -16.22 -25.44 8.26
N LEU A 353 -14.94 -25.26 8.67
CA LEU A 353 -14.31 -23.95 8.84
C LEU A 353 -14.04 -23.28 7.50
N LYS A 354 -13.49 -24.01 6.51
CA LYS A 354 -13.26 -23.48 5.16
C LYS A 354 -14.56 -22.96 4.52
N SER A 355 -15.66 -23.66 4.72
CA SER A 355 -16.99 -23.24 4.26
C SER A 355 -17.43 -21.94 4.93
N ARG A 356 -17.18 -21.81 6.24
CA ARG A 356 -17.50 -20.59 7.02
C ARG A 356 -16.65 -19.39 6.64
N PHE A 357 -15.37 -19.60 6.35
CA PHE A 357 -14.47 -18.54 5.89
C PHE A 357 -14.91 -17.91 4.55
N GLY A 358 -15.53 -18.72 3.69
CA GLY A 358 -16.11 -18.26 2.43
C GLY A 358 -17.52 -17.67 2.53
N TRP A 359 -18.15 -17.66 3.70
CA TRP A 359 -19.53 -17.19 3.87
C TRP A 359 -19.71 -15.69 3.67
N GLY A 360 -18.78 -14.89 4.22
CA GLY A 360 -18.79 -13.44 4.08
C GLY A 360 -18.10 -12.96 2.79
N LEU A 361 -17.29 -11.92 2.91
CA LEU A 361 -16.53 -11.38 1.77
C LEU A 361 -15.09 -11.87 1.81
N THR A 362 -14.67 -12.56 0.77
CA THR A 362 -13.27 -12.98 0.57
C THR A 362 -12.59 -12.09 -0.46
N VAL A 363 -11.51 -11.42 -0.08
CA VAL A 363 -10.76 -10.48 -0.91
C VAL A 363 -9.29 -10.84 -0.99
N ALA A 364 -8.72 -10.71 -2.18
CA ALA A 364 -7.30 -10.93 -2.43
C ALA A 364 -6.50 -9.64 -2.26
N VAL A 365 -5.28 -9.76 -1.73
CA VAL A 365 -4.24 -8.74 -1.82
C VAL A 365 -3.12 -9.32 -2.67
N GLU A 366 -2.92 -8.74 -3.85
CA GLU A 366 -1.89 -9.17 -4.80
C GLU A 366 -0.59 -8.35 -4.63
N PRO A 367 0.55 -8.83 -5.14
CA PRO A 367 1.79 -8.04 -5.15
C PRO A 367 1.60 -6.69 -5.86
N PRO A 368 2.11 -5.59 -5.27
CA PRO A 368 1.93 -4.27 -5.83
C PRO A 368 2.70 -4.08 -7.15
N GLU A 369 2.11 -3.33 -8.08
CA GLU A 369 2.74 -2.88 -9.31
C GLU A 369 3.91 -1.91 -9.00
N LEU A 370 4.76 -1.64 -10.00
CA LEU A 370 5.95 -0.80 -9.82
C LEU A 370 5.60 0.58 -9.26
N GLU A 371 4.57 1.20 -9.80
CA GLU A 371 4.10 2.52 -9.38
C GLU A 371 3.65 2.53 -7.92
N THR A 372 2.91 1.52 -7.51
CA THR A 372 2.48 1.35 -6.11
C THR A 372 3.67 1.11 -5.19
N ARG A 373 4.68 0.31 -5.62
CA ARG A 373 5.92 0.12 -4.84
C ARG A 373 6.68 1.42 -4.63
N VAL A 374 6.79 2.26 -5.67
CA VAL A 374 7.42 3.59 -5.57
C VAL A 374 6.67 4.48 -4.58
N ALA A 375 5.33 4.49 -4.67
CA ALA A 375 4.50 5.27 -3.75
C ALA A 375 4.65 4.79 -2.29
N ILE A 376 4.72 3.47 -2.06
CA ILE A 376 4.97 2.90 -0.73
C ILE A 376 6.32 3.37 -0.18
N LEU A 377 7.39 3.34 -0.97
CA LEU A 377 8.72 3.77 -0.54
C LEU A 377 8.74 5.25 -0.16
N ILE A 378 8.14 6.11 -0.97
CA ILE A 378 8.06 7.56 -0.71
C ILE A 378 7.26 7.82 0.57
N ASN A 379 6.06 7.23 0.70
CA ASN A 379 5.21 7.38 1.89
C ASN A 379 5.94 6.91 3.16
N LYS A 380 6.68 5.79 3.09
CA LYS A 380 7.44 5.26 4.24
C LYS A 380 8.66 6.11 4.58
N ALA A 381 9.32 6.71 3.62
CA ALA A 381 10.41 7.65 3.86
C ALA A 381 9.89 8.94 4.51
N GLU A 382 8.78 9.49 4.02
CA GLU A 382 8.11 10.66 4.59
C GLU A 382 7.68 10.43 6.04
N GLN A 383 7.12 9.26 6.37
CA GLN A 383 6.74 8.90 7.75
C GLN A 383 7.93 8.90 8.72
N THR A 384 9.16 8.71 8.21
CA THR A 384 10.39 8.72 9.02
C THR A 384 11.15 10.05 8.95
N GLY A 385 10.60 11.06 8.24
CA GLY A 385 11.22 12.36 8.07
C GLY A 385 12.46 12.35 7.18
N MET A 386 12.63 11.34 6.33
CA MET A 386 13.74 11.22 5.39
C MET A 386 13.30 11.59 3.98
N ASP A 387 14.12 12.40 3.31
CA ASP A 387 13.89 12.74 1.90
C ASP A 387 14.39 11.62 0.99
N LEU A 388 13.47 11.02 0.23
CA LEU A 388 13.76 10.00 -0.77
C LEU A 388 13.34 10.52 -2.14
N SER A 389 14.31 10.78 -2.99
CA SER A 389 14.02 11.21 -4.36
C SER A 389 13.22 10.15 -5.13
N ARG A 390 12.40 10.59 -6.08
CA ARG A 390 11.57 9.69 -6.90
C ARG A 390 12.43 8.68 -7.69
N ASP A 391 13.59 9.12 -8.18
CA ASP A 391 14.53 8.25 -8.92
C ASP A 391 15.14 7.18 -8.00
N ALA A 392 15.48 7.55 -6.77
CA ALA A 392 15.94 6.62 -5.75
C ALA A 392 14.87 5.59 -5.38
N ALA A 393 13.63 6.04 -5.16
CA ALA A 393 12.49 5.16 -4.89
C ALA A 393 12.21 4.22 -6.08
N PHE A 394 12.25 4.74 -7.30
CA PHE A 394 12.08 3.95 -8.52
C PHE A 394 13.16 2.89 -8.67
N PHE A 395 14.43 3.25 -8.41
CA PHE A 395 15.55 2.32 -8.48
C PHE A 395 15.39 1.16 -7.49
N ILE A 396 14.98 1.43 -6.25
CA ILE A 396 14.72 0.39 -5.24
C ILE A 396 13.52 -0.47 -5.68
N ALA A 397 12.40 0.15 -6.06
CA ALA A 397 11.17 -0.53 -6.45
C ALA A 397 11.35 -1.44 -7.68
N GLN A 398 12.19 -1.05 -8.63
CA GLN A 398 12.50 -1.86 -9.80
C GLN A 398 13.27 -3.12 -9.45
N ARG A 399 14.16 -3.05 -8.44
CA ARG A 399 15.01 -4.17 -8.02
C ARG A 399 14.29 -5.12 -7.08
N ILE A 400 13.50 -4.60 -6.14
CA ILE A 400 12.80 -5.42 -5.14
C ILE A 400 11.34 -5.57 -5.56
N ARG A 401 11.01 -6.78 -6.03
CA ARG A 401 9.72 -7.09 -6.63
C ARG A 401 8.88 -8.05 -5.79
N SER A 402 9.49 -8.70 -4.79
CA SER A 402 8.91 -9.83 -4.07
C SER A 402 7.69 -9.46 -3.22
N ASN A 403 7.84 -8.57 -2.26
CA ASN A 403 6.78 -8.16 -1.35
C ASN A 403 7.09 -6.83 -0.66
N VAL A 404 6.07 -6.22 -0.03
CA VAL A 404 6.21 -4.92 0.64
C VAL A 404 7.11 -4.99 1.86
N ARG A 405 7.15 -6.12 2.58
CA ARG A 405 8.02 -6.30 3.76
C ARG A 405 9.50 -6.23 3.39
N GLU A 406 9.89 -6.86 2.27
CA GLU A 406 11.26 -6.78 1.75
C GLU A 406 11.59 -5.38 1.23
N LEU A 407 10.61 -4.74 0.57
CA LEU A 407 10.73 -3.38 0.09
C LEU A 407 10.99 -2.39 1.25
N GLU A 408 10.22 -2.49 2.33
CA GLU A 408 10.44 -1.71 3.56
C GLU A 408 11.77 -2.05 4.24
N GLY A 409 12.15 -3.32 4.24
CA GLY A 409 13.44 -3.79 4.77
C GLY A 409 14.64 -3.18 4.03
N ALA A 410 14.55 -3.11 2.70
CA ALA A 410 15.56 -2.47 1.87
C ALA A 410 15.62 -0.96 2.11
N LEU A 411 14.47 -0.29 2.17
CA LEU A 411 14.42 1.14 2.51
C LEU A 411 15.08 1.42 3.86
N LYS A 412 14.75 0.65 4.89
CA LYS A 412 15.35 0.79 6.22
C LYS A 412 16.87 0.65 6.21
N ARG A 413 17.42 -0.27 5.41
CA ARG A 413 18.89 -0.42 5.25
C ARG A 413 19.52 0.80 4.60
N VAL A 414 18.90 1.32 3.53
CA VAL A 414 19.38 2.51 2.84
C VAL A 414 19.35 3.72 3.76
N MET A 415 18.26 3.92 4.49
CA MET A 415 18.09 5.01 5.44
C MET A 415 19.11 4.94 6.59
N ALA A 416 19.32 3.76 7.15
CA ALA A 416 20.33 3.54 8.20
C ALA A 416 21.74 3.87 7.67
N HIS A 417 22.09 3.41 6.46
CA HIS A 417 23.37 3.73 5.84
C HIS A 417 23.55 5.24 5.60
N ALA A 418 22.52 5.92 5.08
CA ALA A 418 22.53 7.37 4.89
C ALA A 418 22.75 8.12 6.21
N GLN A 419 22.03 7.70 7.27
CA GLN A 419 22.13 8.30 8.60
C GLN A 419 23.52 8.09 9.23
N PHE A 420 24.09 6.89 9.15
CA PHE A 420 25.42 6.59 9.72
C PHE A 420 26.57 7.22 8.95
N SER A 421 26.44 7.36 7.61
CA SER A 421 27.46 7.96 6.76
C SER A 421 27.33 9.48 6.60
N GLY A 422 26.22 10.07 7.04
CA GLY A 422 25.93 11.51 6.84
C GLY A 422 25.73 11.89 5.37
N ARG A 423 25.44 10.91 4.48
CA ARG A 423 25.28 11.10 3.03
C ARG A 423 23.82 11.22 2.64
N VAL A 424 23.56 11.96 1.58
CA VAL A 424 22.24 12.03 0.93
C VAL A 424 21.93 10.68 0.27
N ILE A 425 20.66 10.30 0.21
CA ILE A 425 20.23 9.07 -0.45
C ILE A 425 20.29 9.27 -1.98
N ASP A 426 21.39 8.84 -2.57
CA ASP A 426 21.61 8.76 -4.01
C ASP A 426 21.65 7.30 -4.50
N ILE A 427 21.70 7.09 -5.82
CA ILE A 427 21.70 5.76 -6.43
C ILE A 427 22.95 4.95 -6.03
N ASP A 428 24.08 5.60 -5.81
CA ASP A 428 25.34 4.93 -5.46
C ASP A 428 25.31 4.46 -4.02
N LEU A 429 24.80 5.27 -3.08
CA LEU A 429 24.54 4.84 -1.71
C LEU A 429 23.55 3.66 -1.65
N ILE A 430 22.50 3.68 -2.49
CA ILE A 430 21.55 2.58 -2.56
C ILE A 430 22.21 1.30 -3.04
N ARG A 431 23.03 1.36 -4.10
CA ARG A 431 23.79 0.20 -4.60
C ARG A 431 24.72 -0.39 -3.54
N GLU A 432 25.41 0.48 -2.81
CA GLU A 432 26.30 0.10 -1.72
C GLU A 432 25.53 -0.55 -0.58
N SER A 433 24.44 0.06 -0.14
CA SER A 433 23.58 -0.42 0.95
C SER A 433 22.92 -1.76 0.68
N LEU A 434 22.54 -2.01 -0.58
CA LEU A 434 21.79 -3.19 -1.01
C LEU A 434 22.65 -4.20 -1.78
N LYS A 435 23.98 -4.04 -1.80
CA LYS A 435 24.91 -4.87 -2.60
C LYS A 435 24.67 -6.37 -2.40
N ASP A 436 24.56 -6.81 -1.16
CA ASP A 436 24.37 -8.23 -0.84
C ASP A 436 23.00 -8.74 -1.27
N LEU A 437 21.97 -7.94 -1.09
CA LEU A 437 20.60 -8.28 -1.50
C LEU A 437 20.49 -8.37 -3.03
N LEU A 438 21.10 -7.43 -3.74
CA LEU A 438 21.14 -7.41 -5.21
C LEU A 438 21.95 -8.59 -5.76
N ALA A 439 23.11 -8.91 -5.15
CA ALA A 439 23.93 -10.04 -5.54
C ALA A 439 23.23 -11.41 -5.30
N LEU A 440 22.40 -11.51 -4.26
CA LEU A 440 21.58 -12.70 -4.04
C LEU A 440 20.49 -12.84 -5.11
N GLN A 441 19.80 -11.76 -5.47
CA GLN A 441 18.81 -11.77 -6.53
C GLN A 441 19.41 -12.10 -7.89
N ASP A 442 20.57 -11.53 -8.22
CA ASP A 442 21.29 -11.84 -9.46
C ASP A 442 21.73 -13.33 -9.53
N LYS A 443 22.00 -13.97 -8.38
CA LYS A 443 22.30 -15.40 -8.31
C LYS A 443 21.07 -16.29 -8.45
N LEU A 444 19.94 -15.86 -7.92
CA LEU A 444 18.68 -16.63 -7.95
C LEU A 444 18.02 -16.61 -9.34
N VAL A 445 18.19 -15.53 -10.09
CA VAL A 445 17.54 -15.33 -11.39
C VAL A 445 18.57 -15.48 -12.54
N THR A 446 19.18 -16.65 -12.64
CA THR A 446 20.01 -17.02 -13.81
C THR A 446 19.15 -17.68 -14.89
N ILE A 447 19.59 -17.62 -16.16
CA ILE A 447 18.90 -18.30 -17.27
C ILE A 447 18.78 -19.80 -16.97
N ASP A 448 19.81 -20.42 -16.42
CA ASP A 448 19.81 -21.85 -16.08
C ASP A 448 18.76 -22.17 -15.00
N ASN A 449 18.60 -21.31 -14.01
CA ASN A 449 17.58 -21.50 -12.99
C ASN A 449 16.17 -21.32 -13.56
N ILE A 450 15.96 -20.31 -14.41
CA ILE A 450 14.68 -20.11 -15.12
C ILE A 450 14.34 -21.35 -15.96
N GLN A 451 15.30 -21.86 -16.71
CA GLN A 451 15.10 -23.07 -17.52
C GLN A 451 14.72 -24.27 -16.66
N ARG A 452 15.41 -24.47 -15.52
CA ARG A 452 15.12 -25.57 -14.59
C ARG A 452 13.72 -25.45 -14.00
N VAL A 453 13.37 -24.29 -13.45
CA VAL A 453 12.05 -24.05 -12.84
C VAL A 453 10.93 -24.24 -13.86
N VAL A 454 11.09 -23.74 -15.08
CA VAL A 454 10.09 -23.91 -16.14
C VAL A 454 10.01 -25.39 -16.58
N ALA A 455 11.14 -26.09 -16.71
CA ALA A 455 11.16 -27.50 -17.06
C ALA A 455 10.45 -28.35 -15.98
N ASP A 456 10.73 -28.10 -14.71
CA ASP A 456 10.10 -28.78 -13.59
C ASP A 456 8.59 -28.49 -13.52
N TYR A 457 8.18 -27.23 -13.70
CA TYR A 457 6.77 -26.82 -13.69
C TYR A 457 5.95 -27.55 -14.77
N TYR A 458 6.47 -27.64 -16.00
CA TYR A 458 5.81 -28.33 -17.10
C TYR A 458 6.18 -29.83 -17.23
N LYS A 459 6.92 -30.35 -16.23
CA LYS A 459 7.38 -31.75 -16.20
C LYS A 459 8.13 -32.17 -17.49
N LEU A 460 8.98 -31.28 -17.98
CA LEU A 460 9.82 -31.48 -19.16
C LEU A 460 11.26 -31.81 -18.75
N LYS A 461 11.98 -32.53 -19.61
CA LYS A 461 13.43 -32.66 -19.47
C LYS A 461 14.11 -31.39 -19.98
N MET A 462 15.19 -30.96 -19.34
CA MET A 462 16.00 -29.82 -19.81
C MET A 462 16.42 -29.96 -21.25
N SER A 463 16.80 -31.17 -21.66
CA SER A 463 17.14 -31.50 -23.05
C SER A 463 16.02 -31.23 -24.04
N ASP A 464 14.76 -31.43 -23.64
CA ASP A 464 13.60 -31.13 -24.50
C ASP A 464 13.36 -29.63 -24.62
N LEU A 465 13.54 -28.90 -23.54
CA LEU A 465 13.41 -27.44 -23.52
C LEU A 465 14.43 -26.77 -24.47
N LEU A 466 15.65 -27.27 -24.51
CA LEU A 466 16.74 -26.79 -25.36
C LEU A 466 16.70 -27.38 -26.80
N SER A 467 15.93 -28.46 -27.03
CA SER A 467 15.87 -29.18 -28.29
C SER A 467 15.28 -28.33 -29.44
N LYS A 468 15.48 -28.79 -30.70
CA LYS A 468 14.86 -28.18 -31.89
C LYS A 468 13.38 -28.56 -32.08
N ARG A 469 12.79 -29.35 -31.16
CA ARG A 469 11.38 -29.78 -31.23
C ARG A 469 10.43 -28.56 -31.22
N ARG A 470 9.38 -28.64 -32.08
CA ARG A 470 8.39 -27.57 -32.27
C ARG A 470 6.98 -27.97 -31.80
N SER A 471 6.82 -29.14 -31.13
CA SER A 471 5.52 -29.54 -30.58
C SER A 471 5.05 -28.47 -29.56
N ARG A 472 3.74 -28.19 -29.53
CA ARG A 472 3.15 -27.17 -28.66
C ARG A 472 3.51 -27.41 -27.18
N SER A 473 3.57 -28.68 -26.76
CA SER A 473 3.93 -29.09 -25.39
C SER A 473 5.37 -28.71 -24.98
N VAL A 474 6.29 -28.49 -25.93
CA VAL A 474 7.67 -28.08 -25.69
C VAL A 474 7.90 -26.62 -26.10
N ALA A 475 7.28 -26.20 -27.20
CA ALA A 475 7.49 -24.85 -27.73
C ALA A 475 6.90 -23.76 -26.83
N ARG A 476 5.71 -23.99 -26.22
CA ARG A 476 5.07 -23.02 -25.33
C ARG A 476 5.84 -22.82 -24.03
N PRO A 477 6.23 -23.85 -23.27
CA PRO A 477 7.12 -23.71 -22.11
C PRO A 477 8.42 -22.98 -22.43
N ARG A 478 9.03 -23.30 -23.58
CA ARG A 478 10.26 -22.63 -24.03
C ARG A 478 10.03 -21.14 -24.31
N GLN A 479 8.92 -20.77 -24.95
CA GLN A 479 8.57 -19.37 -25.17
C GLN A 479 8.38 -18.62 -23.86
N ILE A 480 7.69 -19.24 -22.89
CA ILE A 480 7.51 -18.70 -21.54
C ILE A 480 8.86 -18.52 -20.86
N ALA A 481 9.75 -19.52 -20.89
CA ALA A 481 11.08 -19.43 -20.30
C ALA A 481 11.93 -18.31 -20.93
N MET A 482 11.88 -18.12 -22.25
CA MET A 482 12.57 -17.02 -22.93
C MET A 482 11.99 -15.66 -22.54
N ALA A 483 10.67 -15.54 -22.41
CA ALA A 483 10.01 -14.31 -21.99
C ALA A 483 10.37 -13.95 -20.54
N LEU A 484 10.33 -14.93 -19.63
CA LEU A 484 10.77 -14.77 -18.24
C LEU A 484 12.26 -14.40 -18.14
N ALA A 485 13.13 -15.03 -18.94
CA ALA A 485 14.54 -14.68 -18.99
C ALA A 485 14.74 -13.22 -19.42
N LYS A 486 13.97 -12.73 -20.40
CA LYS A 486 14.06 -11.33 -20.83
C LYS A 486 13.53 -10.35 -19.79
N GLU A 487 12.52 -10.73 -19.05
CA GLU A 487 11.87 -9.87 -18.06
C GLU A 487 12.61 -9.84 -16.72
N LEU A 488 13.14 -10.99 -16.29
CA LEU A 488 13.75 -11.16 -14.97
C LEU A 488 15.26 -10.94 -14.97
N THR A 489 15.93 -10.93 -16.14
CA THR A 489 17.38 -10.80 -16.24
C THR A 489 17.80 -9.64 -17.13
N ASN A 490 19.05 -9.23 -16.99
CA ASN A 490 19.64 -8.18 -17.82
C ASN A 490 20.30 -8.72 -19.13
N TYR A 491 20.13 -10.01 -19.43
CA TYR A 491 20.71 -10.62 -20.62
C TYR A 491 20.10 -10.03 -21.91
N SER A 492 20.94 -9.88 -22.91
CA SER A 492 20.52 -9.48 -24.25
C SER A 492 19.76 -10.57 -24.96
N LEU A 493 18.95 -10.23 -25.98
CA LEU A 493 18.22 -11.24 -26.78
C LEU A 493 19.14 -12.29 -27.42
N PRO A 494 20.34 -11.94 -27.95
CA PRO A 494 21.29 -12.94 -28.46
C PRO A 494 21.78 -13.90 -27.36
N GLU A 495 22.17 -13.41 -26.18
CA GLU A 495 22.63 -14.24 -25.06
C GLU A 495 21.54 -15.21 -24.58
N ILE A 496 20.28 -14.72 -24.49
CA ILE A 496 19.15 -15.59 -24.20
C ILE A 496 18.99 -16.64 -25.30
N GLY A 497 19.07 -16.26 -26.56
CA GLY A 497 18.98 -17.17 -27.69
C GLY A 497 20.03 -18.29 -27.64
N GLU A 498 21.27 -17.94 -27.35
CA GLU A 498 22.38 -18.87 -27.19
C GLU A 498 22.13 -19.86 -26.06
N ALA A 499 21.72 -19.38 -24.88
CA ALA A 499 21.39 -20.23 -23.73
C ALA A 499 20.21 -21.19 -23.98
N PHE A 500 19.32 -20.88 -24.92
CA PHE A 500 18.21 -21.75 -25.30
C PHE A 500 18.52 -22.64 -26.54
N GLY A 501 19.77 -23.03 -26.71
CA GLY A 501 20.21 -23.97 -27.74
C GLY A 501 20.55 -23.31 -29.07
N GLY A 502 21.24 -22.16 -29.05
CA GLY A 502 21.73 -21.44 -30.22
C GLY A 502 20.62 -20.86 -31.08
N ARG A 503 19.60 -20.26 -30.47
CA ARG A 503 18.47 -19.64 -31.18
C ARG A 503 18.77 -18.19 -31.51
N ASP A 504 18.30 -17.78 -32.68
CA ASP A 504 18.41 -16.41 -33.11
C ASP A 504 17.61 -15.45 -32.20
N HIS A 505 18.12 -14.23 -32.02
CA HIS A 505 17.47 -13.17 -31.21
C HIS A 505 16.04 -12.85 -31.68
N THR A 506 15.75 -13.01 -32.99
CA THR A 506 14.40 -12.83 -33.53
C THR A 506 13.43 -13.88 -33.01
N THR A 507 13.90 -15.12 -32.76
CA THR A 507 13.10 -16.17 -32.13
C THR A 507 12.74 -15.81 -30.69
N VAL A 508 13.68 -15.24 -29.93
CA VAL A 508 13.44 -14.76 -28.55
C VAL A 508 12.46 -13.59 -28.56
N LEU A 509 12.65 -12.63 -29.47
CA LEU A 509 11.75 -11.49 -29.60
C LEU A 509 10.32 -11.91 -29.94
N HIS A 510 10.20 -12.87 -30.90
CA HIS A 510 8.90 -13.46 -31.24
C HIS A 510 8.27 -14.20 -30.05
N ALA A 511 9.06 -14.92 -29.27
CA ALA A 511 8.58 -15.61 -28.07
C ALA A 511 8.02 -14.61 -27.04
N CYS A 512 8.74 -13.53 -26.75
CA CYS A 512 8.29 -12.48 -25.84
C CYS A 512 6.95 -11.85 -26.29
N ARG A 513 6.83 -11.50 -27.59
CA ARG A 513 5.56 -10.95 -28.13
C ARG A 513 4.43 -11.95 -28.02
N LYS A 514 4.70 -13.23 -28.38
CA LYS A 514 3.66 -14.26 -28.36
C LYS A 514 3.18 -14.59 -26.95
N VAL A 515 4.08 -14.61 -25.97
CA VAL A 515 3.71 -14.80 -24.55
C VAL A 515 2.85 -13.66 -24.06
N LYS A 516 3.18 -12.42 -24.39
CA LYS A 516 2.38 -11.25 -24.02
C LYS A 516 0.97 -11.25 -24.63
N GLU A 517 0.82 -11.73 -25.88
CA GLU A 517 -0.50 -11.94 -26.51
C GLU A 517 -1.30 -13.06 -25.80
N LEU A 518 -0.59 -14.16 -25.44
CA LEU A 518 -1.21 -15.29 -24.76
C LEU A 518 -1.61 -14.97 -23.32
N GLU A 519 -0.86 -14.17 -22.63
CA GLU A 519 -1.19 -13.68 -21.27
C GLU A 519 -2.54 -12.96 -21.26
N GLN A 520 -2.86 -12.21 -22.33
CA GLN A 520 -4.13 -11.49 -22.44
C GLN A 520 -5.30 -12.35 -22.91
N SER A 521 -5.03 -13.44 -23.65
CA SER A 521 -6.04 -14.25 -24.32
C SER A 521 -6.26 -15.64 -23.73
N ASP A 522 -5.33 -16.17 -22.93
CA ASP A 522 -5.33 -17.55 -22.42
C ASP A 522 -5.10 -17.53 -20.90
N ARG A 523 -6.17 -17.74 -20.12
CA ARG A 523 -6.15 -17.74 -18.65
C ARG A 523 -5.20 -18.77 -18.04
N GLU A 524 -4.93 -19.88 -18.76
CA GLU A 524 -3.98 -20.90 -18.30
C GLU A 524 -2.57 -20.34 -18.35
N VAL A 525 -2.21 -19.67 -19.45
CA VAL A 525 -0.88 -19.03 -19.60
C VAL A 525 -0.68 -17.90 -18.61
N GLU A 526 -1.71 -17.08 -18.38
CA GLU A 526 -1.68 -16.02 -17.37
C GLU A 526 -1.38 -16.59 -15.97
N ARG A 527 -2.09 -17.65 -15.59
CA ARG A 527 -1.89 -18.33 -14.29
C ARG A 527 -0.48 -18.94 -14.19
N ASP A 528 -0.03 -19.62 -15.25
CA ASP A 528 1.29 -20.24 -15.29
C ASP A 528 2.41 -19.20 -15.16
N LEU A 529 2.30 -18.07 -15.87
CA LEU A 529 3.23 -16.95 -15.75
C LEU A 529 3.28 -16.39 -14.33
N LYS A 530 2.12 -16.14 -13.72
CA LYS A 530 2.04 -15.65 -12.33
C LYS A 530 2.71 -16.63 -11.34
N ASN A 531 2.48 -17.94 -11.50
CA ASN A 531 3.07 -18.96 -10.64
C ASN A 531 4.59 -19.06 -10.83
N LEU A 532 5.07 -19.10 -12.08
CA LEU A 532 6.49 -19.15 -12.39
C LEU A 532 7.22 -17.89 -11.93
N PHE A 533 6.61 -16.73 -12.14
CA PHE A 533 7.15 -15.46 -11.66
C PHE A 533 7.32 -15.46 -10.14
N ARG A 534 6.31 -15.94 -9.41
CA ARG A 534 6.37 -16.07 -7.94
C ARG A 534 7.47 -17.05 -7.50
N THR A 535 7.62 -18.18 -8.20
CA THR A 535 8.64 -19.18 -7.86
C THR A 535 10.06 -18.69 -8.14
N LEU A 536 10.26 -17.87 -9.18
CA LEU A 536 11.56 -17.32 -9.56
C LEU A 536 11.94 -16.05 -8.78
N SER A 537 10.97 -15.39 -8.14
CA SER A 537 11.19 -14.17 -7.36
C SER A 537 11.31 -14.43 -5.86
N ASN A 538 11.02 -15.65 -5.41
CA ASN A 538 11.23 -16.14 -4.05
C ASN A 538 12.47 -17.02 -3.97
#